data_a54de68ab7ddd2903bbfdd44d683684c
#
_entry.id   a54de68ab7ddd2903bbfdd44d683684c
#
_cell.length_a   1.000
_cell.length_b   1.000
_cell.length_c   1.000
_cell.angle_alpha   90.00
_cell.angle_beta   90.00
_cell.angle_gamma   90.00
#
_symmetry.space_group_name_H-M   'P 1'
#
loop_
_entity.id
_entity.type
_entity.pdbx_description
1 polymer ?
#
loop_
_entity_poly.entity_id
_entity_poly.type
_entity_poly.pdbx_seq_one_letter_code
_entity_poly.pdbx_strand_id
1 'polypeptide(L)'
;MCIRDRFYTNHLSKQTDSNWSGLADAGKYVSMYCLENCMFRPAQNTVYTTGIMLKGTFTPEASQTIGNNGNPVEDPLVFNTLYYFNYKFYTTLAAVGKYGDANIDGLTEESSDAELAAKQITRFTKNGGNFSTFYNYWIKHLDNNNPTVMGVMEFGIVRNNIYSVNITSIKNLGPGTPDTKLDPDENKAFLDVEFGVYPWIVRDQDADLE
;
A
#
# COMPACT_ATOMS: atom_id res chain seq x y z
N MET A 1 24.05 -9.57 -15.33
CA MET A 1 24.61 -8.27 -14.97
C MET A 1 23.48 -7.42 -14.40
N CYS A 2 23.49 -7.20 -13.09
CA CYS A 2 22.49 -6.32 -12.46
C CYS A 2 22.95 -4.87 -12.67
N ILE A 3 22.26 -4.14 -13.49
CA ILE A 3 22.51 -2.72 -13.68
C ILE A 3 21.78 -1.99 -12.55
N ARG A 4 22.53 -1.49 -11.56
CA ARG A 4 22.01 -0.52 -10.60
C ARG A 4 21.91 0.82 -11.30
N ASP A 5 20.73 1.13 -11.81
CA ASP A 5 20.51 2.46 -12.33
C ASP A 5 19.98 3.38 -11.21
N ARG A 6 20.63 4.53 -11.05
CA ARG A 6 20.29 5.51 -10.02
C ARG A 6 19.00 6.28 -10.32
N PHE A 7 18.39 6.09 -11.49
CA PHE A 7 17.24 6.87 -11.94
C PHE A 7 15.90 6.39 -11.39
N TYR A 8 15.82 5.19 -10.81
CA TYR A 8 14.57 4.60 -10.35
C TYR A 8 14.48 4.35 -8.85
N THR A 9 15.38 4.90 -8.07
CA THR A 9 15.16 4.99 -6.63
C THR A 9 14.15 6.10 -6.34
N ASN A 10 12.92 5.93 -6.78
CA ASN A 10 11.81 6.61 -6.14
C ASN A 10 11.65 6.00 -4.76
N HIS A 11 12.55 6.38 -3.86
CA HIS A 11 12.34 6.12 -2.46
C HIS A 11 11.02 6.75 -2.07
N LEU A 12 10.14 5.97 -1.47
CA LEU A 12 8.85 6.44 -0.96
C LEU A 12 8.99 7.66 -0.03
N SER A 13 10.15 7.83 0.64
CA SER A 13 10.47 9.02 1.42
C SER A 13 10.58 10.32 0.60
N LYS A 14 10.64 10.23 -0.73
CA LYS A 14 10.63 11.37 -1.66
C LYS A 14 9.33 11.49 -2.44
N GLN A 15 8.36 10.65 -2.16
CA GLN A 15 7.07 10.69 -2.82
C GLN A 15 6.31 11.94 -2.36
N THR A 16 6.01 12.82 -3.30
CA THR A 16 5.14 13.97 -3.10
C THR A 16 3.80 13.72 -3.76
N ASP A 17 2.76 14.45 -3.37
CA ASP A 17 1.43 14.28 -3.97
C ASP A 17 1.42 14.48 -5.50
N SER A 18 2.37 15.23 -6.04
CA SER A 18 2.53 15.46 -7.48
C SER A 18 3.14 14.27 -8.25
N ASN A 19 3.73 13.30 -7.56
CA ASN A 19 4.43 12.17 -8.19
C ASN A 19 3.55 10.91 -8.34
N TRP A 20 2.27 11.00 -7.96
CA TRP A 20 1.34 9.89 -8.15
C TRP A 20 0.84 9.89 -9.59
N SER A 21 1.08 8.78 -10.30
CA SER A 21 0.42 8.52 -11.58
C SER A 21 -1.05 8.22 -11.31
N GLY A 22 -1.95 8.95 -11.95
CA GLY A 22 -3.37 8.65 -11.85
C GLY A 22 -3.66 7.26 -12.41
N LEU A 23 -4.27 6.39 -11.62
CA LEU A 23 -5.01 5.27 -12.15
C LEU A 23 -6.17 5.89 -12.91
N ALA A 24 -6.09 5.80 -14.22
CA ALA A 24 -7.16 6.29 -15.06
C ALA A 24 -8.42 5.43 -14.86
N ASP A 25 -9.56 5.99 -15.26
CA ASP A 25 -10.88 5.40 -15.25
C ASP A 25 -10.89 3.90 -15.58
N ALA A 26 -11.89 3.18 -15.07
CA ALA A 26 -12.07 1.74 -15.30
C ALA A 26 -11.79 1.34 -16.77
N GLY A 27 -10.87 0.41 -16.96
CA GLY A 27 -10.45 -0.09 -18.27
C GLY A 27 -9.16 0.50 -18.83
N LYS A 28 -8.50 1.42 -18.13
CA LYS A 28 -7.17 1.88 -18.51
C LYS A 28 -6.09 1.15 -17.69
N TYR A 29 -4.98 0.88 -18.35
CA TYR A 29 -3.82 0.24 -17.74
C TYR A 29 -2.74 1.29 -17.50
N VAL A 30 -2.10 1.25 -16.33
CA VAL A 30 -0.85 1.97 -16.11
C VAL A 30 0.27 1.03 -16.48
N SER A 31 1.04 1.39 -17.50
CA SER A 31 2.24 0.66 -17.89
C SER A 31 3.47 1.43 -17.44
N MET A 32 4.34 0.76 -16.70
CA MET A 32 5.60 1.31 -16.24
C MET A 32 6.73 0.34 -16.53
N TYR A 33 7.88 0.89 -16.91
CA TYR A 33 9.10 0.10 -17.01
C TYR A 33 9.76 0.06 -15.63
N CYS A 34 10.14 -1.12 -15.20
CA CYS A 34 11.00 -1.30 -14.04
C CYS A 34 12.33 -1.95 -14.45
N LEU A 35 13.37 -1.63 -13.72
CA LEU A 35 14.67 -2.25 -13.93
C LEU A 35 14.69 -3.68 -13.42
N GLU A 36 15.51 -4.49 -14.05
CA GLU A 36 15.85 -5.81 -13.54
C GLU A 36 16.40 -5.69 -12.12
N ASN A 37 15.86 -6.47 -11.22
CA ASN A 37 16.26 -6.53 -9.82
C ASN A 37 16.53 -7.98 -9.43
N CYS A 38 17.76 -8.42 -9.68
CA CYS A 38 18.20 -9.76 -9.30
C CYS A 38 18.64 -9.74 -7.85
N MET A 39 17.87 -10.38 -6.98
CA MET A 39 18.18 -10.49 -5.56
C MET A 39 18.60 -11.90 -5.23
N PHE A 40 19.66 -12.01 -4.43
CA PHE A 40 19.99 -13.26 -3.75
C PHE A 40 19.37 -13.27 -2.35
N ARG A 41 19.09 -14.44 -1.83
CA ARG A 41 18.30 -14.64 -0.61
C ARG A 41 18.60 -13.68 0.56
N PRO A 42 19.85 -13.39 0.96
CA PRO A 42 20.13 -12.45 2.05
C PRO A 42 19.76 -10.99 1.77
N ALA A 43 19.54 -10.61 0.51
CA ALA A 43 19.21 -9.26 0.10
C ALA A 43 17.72 -9.06 -0.20
N GLN A 44 16.91 -10.09 -0.12
CA GLN A 44 15.46 -10.01 -0.31
C GLN A 44 14.80 -9.43 0.95
N ASN A 45 14.69 -8.12 0.98
CA ASN A 45 13.99 -7.39 2.03
C ASN A 45 13.35 -6.13 1.42
N THR A 46 12.55 -5.42 2.21
CA THR A 46 11.79 -4.24 1.76
C THR A 46 12.64 -3.14 1.13
N VAL A 47 13.91 -3.02 1.53
CA VAL A 47 14.83 -1.99 1.01
C VAL A 47 15.20 -2.24 -0.45
N TYR A 48 15.25 -3.49 -0.86
CA TYR A 48 15.69 -3.92 -2.19
C TYR A 48 14.56 -4.47 -3.06
N THR A 49 13.41 -4.79 -2.46
CA THR A 49 12.27 -5.36 -3.15
C THR A 49 11.57 -4.31 -4.01
N THR A 50 11.18 -4.70 -5.22
CA THR A 50 10.37 -3.87 -6.09
C THR A 50 8.89 -4.06 -5.75
N GLY A 51 8.19 -2.96 -5.54
CA GLY A 51 6.77 -2.99 -5.20
C GLY A 51 5.99 -1.90 -5.90
N ILE A 52 4.68 -2.01 -5.81
CA ILE A 52 3.72 -1.01 -6.22
C ILE A 52 3.07 -0.46 -4.96
N MET A 53 3.01 0.86 -4.85
CA MET A 53 2.22 1.51 -3.82
C MET A 53 1.02 2.18 -4.47
N LEU A 54 -0.14 1.93 -3.90
CA LEU A 54 -1.39 2.56 -4.29
C LEU A 54 -1.81 3.54 -3.20
N LYS A 55 -2.25 4.72 -3.63
CA LYS A 55 -2.87 5.72 -2.77
C LYS A 55 -4.35 5.81 -3.12
N GLY A 56 -5.20 5.50 -2.17
CA GLY A 56 -6.63 5.74 -2.25
C GLY A 56 -7.03 6.99 -1.46
N THR A 57 -8.08 7.67 -1.90
CA THR A 57 -8.74 8.71 -1.12
C THR A 57 -10.13 8.23 -0.74
N PHE A 58 -10.59 8.59 0.46
CA PHE A 58 -11.90 8.21 0.94
C PHE A 58 -12.53 9.32 1.78
N THR A 59 -13.84 9.26 1.87
CA THR A 59 -14.65 10.11 2.75
C THR A 59 -15.30 9.21 3.80
N PRO A 60 -14.99 9.38 5.09
CA PRO A 60 -15.67 8.63 6.14
C PRO A 60 -17.17 8.95 6.17
N GLU A 61 -17.99 7.94 6.44
CA GLU A 61 -19.42 8.17 6.66
C GLU A 61 -19.67 8.81 8.02
N ALA A 62 -20.56 9.79 8.05
CA ALA A 62 -20.97 10.49 9.27
C ALA A 62 -21.50 9.50 10.32
N SER A 63 -22.34 8.55 9.92
CA SER A 63 -22.93 7.51 10.77
C SER A 63 -21.89 6.56 11.40
N GLN A 64 -20.73 6.41 10.77
CA GLN A 64 -19.62 5.55 11.21
C GLN A 64 -18.51 6.34 11.93
N THR A 65 -18.66 7.65 12.06
CA THR A 65 -17.68 8.53 12.73
C THR A 65 -18.21 9.00 14.06
N ILE A 66 -17.58 8.56 15.15
CA ILE A 66 -18.02 8.79 16.52
C ILE A 66 -17.26 9.98 17.13
N GLY A 67 -18.01 10.93 17.60
CA GLY A 67 -17.49 12.10 18.29
C GLY A 67 -17.12 11.84 19.76
N ASN A 68 -16.56 12.85 20.42
CA ASN A 68 -16.17 12.80 21.83
C ASN A 68 -17.35 12.59 22.81
N ASN A 69 -18.57 12.81 22.35
CA ASN A 69 -19.80 12.57 23.12
C ASN A 69 -20.38 11.16 22.92
N GLY A 70 -19.74 10.32 22.08
CA GLY A 70 -20.20 8.97 21.75
C GLY A 70 -21.26 8.90 20.68
N ASN A 71 -21.66 10.04 20.11
CA ASN A 71 -22.65 10.09 19.03
C ASN A 71 -21.94 10.23 17.66
N PRO A 72 -22.60 9.81 16.59
CA PRO A 72 -22.15 10.11 15.24
C PRO A 72 -22.00 11.61 15.02
N VAL A 73 -20.99 12.00 14.25
CA VAL A 73 -20.76 13.40 13.85
C VAL A 73 -21.60 13.76 12.63
N GLU A 74 -21.92 15.04 12.43
CA GLU A 74 -22.66 15.47 11.25
C GLU A 74 -21.78 15.49 10.00
N ASP A 75 -20.54 15.95 10.13
CA ASP A 75 -19.56 16.01 9.03
C ASP A 75 -18.18 15.57 9.50
N PRO A 76 -17.71 14.39 9.08
CA PRO A 76 -16.36 13.91 9.38
C PRO A 76 -15.25 14.77 8.76
N LEU A 77 -15.55 15.50 7.69
CA LEU A 77 -14.54 16.29 6.98
C LEU A 77 -14.14 17.59 7.70
N VAL A 78 -14.82 17.96 8.80
CA VAL A 78 -14.35 19.07 9.63
C VAL A 78 -13.12 18.73 10.47
N PHE A 79 -12.86 17.45 10.67
CA PHE A 79 -11.71 16.98 11.45
C PHE A 79 -10.48 16.79 10.56
N ASN A 80 -9.30 17.16 11.06
CA ASN A 80 -8.03 16.97 10.37
C ASN A 80 -7.47 15.56 10.59
N THR A 81 -7.79 14.95 11.73
CA THR A 81 -7.32 13.62 12.10
C THR A 81 -8.48 12.78 12.57
N LEU A 82 -8.52 11.53 12.13
CA LEU A 82 -9.46 10.51 12.59
C LEU A 82 -8.69 9.24 12.94
N TYR A 83 -9.21 8.51 13.91
CA TYR A 83 -8.71 7.21 14.34
C TYR A 83 -9.70 6.13 13.90
N TYR A 84 -9.19 5.10 13.25
CA TYR A 84 -10.00 3.98 12.79
C TYR A 84 -9.72 2.76 13.65
N PHE A 85 -10.78 2.19 14.18
CA PHE A 85 -10.73 0.99 14.98
C PHE A 85 -12.05 0.22 14.83
N ASN A 86 -11.97 -1.08 14.63
CA ASN A 86 -13.13 -1.98 14.54
C ASN A 86 -14.25 -1.44 13.60
N TYR A 87 -13.87 -1.10 12.35
CA TYR A 87 -14.77 -0.60 11.29
C TYR A 87 -15.47 0.73 11.58
N LYS A 88 -15.01 1.49 12.58
CA LYS A 88 -15.53 2.81 12.91
C LYS A 88 -14.41 3.85 12.98
N PHE A 89 -14.78 5.07 12.72
CA PHE A 89 -13.90 6.23 12.90
C PHE A 89 -14.21 6.93 14.22
N TYR A 90 -13.20 7.53 14.81
CA TYR A 90 -13.29 8.29 16.04
C TYR A 90 -12.55 9.60 15.89
N THR A 91 -13.09 10.67 16.47
CA THR A 91 -12.50 12.01 16.34
C THR A 91 -11.29 12.24 17.24
N THR A 92 -11.10 11.43 18.27
CA THR A 92 -9.95 11.48 19.18
C THR A 92 -9.58 10.08 19.64
N LEU A 93 -8.34 9.91 20.10
CA LEU A 93 -7.87 8.67 20.69
C LEU A 93 -8.64 8.29 21.97
N ALA A 94 -9.00 9.29 22.77
CA ALA A 94 -9.84 9.07 23.95
C ALA A 94 -11.21 8.50 23.61
N ALA A 95 -11.81 8.91 22.48
CA ALA A 95 -13.07 8.36 22.00
C ALA A 95 -12.93 6.91 21.55
N VAL A 96 -11.78 6.52 20.97
CA VAL A 96 -11.47 5.11 20.64
C VAL A 96 -11.49 4.23 21.89
N GLY A 97 -10.80 4.65 22.96
CA GLY A 97 -10.81 3.89 24.21
C GLY A 97 -12.17 3.83 24.88
N LYS A 98 -12.89 4.96 24.92
CA LYS A 98 -14.15 5.06 25.66
C LYS A 98 -15.34 4.41 24.95
N TYR A 99 -15.44 4.53 23.63
CA TYR A 99 -16.59 4.09 22.84
C TYR A 99 -16.28 2.94 21.88
N GLY A 100 -15.00 2.68 21.65
CA GLY A 100 -14.54 1.55 20.84
C GLY A 100 -14.06 0.36 21.64
N ASP A 101 -13.94 0.51 22.96
CA ASP A 101 -13.40 -0.50 23.88
C ASP A 101 -11.96 -0.92 23.53
N ALA A 102 -11.19 -0.04 22.87
CA ALA A 102 -9.81 -0.30 22.57
C ALA A 102 -8.92 -0.09 23.80
N ASN A 103 -7.93 -0.94 23.95
CA ASN A 103 -6.88 -0.70 24.94
C ASN A 103 -5.92 0.39 24.45
N ILE A 104 -6.07 1.60 24.98
CA ILE A 104 -5.25 2.76 24.65
C ILE A 104 -4.18 3.06 25.71
N ASP A 105 -3.92 2.14 26.68
CA ASP A 105 -2.94 2.33 27.73
C ASP A 105 -1.56 2.61 27.12
N GLY A 106 -0.96 3.70 27.59
CA GLY A 106 0.35 4.17 27.13
C GLY A 106 0.33 4.91 25.78
N LEU A 107 -0.83 5.07 25.14
CA LEU A 107 -0.97 5.84 23.91
C LEU A 107 -1.40 7.28 24.20
N THR A 108 -0.92 8.19 23.36
CA THR A 108 -1.27 9.61 23.32
C THR A 108 -1.57 10.02 21.87
N GLU A 109 -2.13 11.22 21.69
CA GLU A 109 -2.34 11.78 20.34
C GLU A 109 -1.03 11.94 19.55
N GLU A 110 0.12 11.95 20.24
CA GLU A 110 1.47 12.10 19.68
C GLU A 110 2.17 10.75 19.46
N SER A 111 1.53 9.64 19.88
CA SER A 111 2.08 8.30 19.64
C SER A 111 2.29 8.06 18.15
N SER A 112 3.35 7.33 17.82
CA SER A 112 3.67 6.96 16.44
C SER A 112 2.60 6.04 15.82
N ASP A 113 2.51 6.03 14.51
CA ASP A 113 1.58 5.14 13.79
C ASP A 113 1.89 3.66 14.07
N ALA A 114 3.16 3.31 14.34
CA ALA A 114 3.54 1.95 14.71
C ALA A 114 3.01 1.54 16.09
N GLU A 115 3.04 2.44 17.08
CA GLU A 115 2.48 2.19 18.41
C GLU A 115 0.95 2.05 18.36
N LEU A 116 0.29 2.89 17.57
CA LEU A 116 -1.15 2.80 17.32
C LEU A 116 -1.49 1.48 16.61
N ALA A 117 -0.75 1.10 15.57
CA ALA A 117 -0.95 -0.13 14.82
C ALA A 117 -0.77 -1.39 15.69
N ALA A 118 0.13 -1.36 16.68
CA ALA A 118 0.29 -2.44 17.66
C ALA A 118 -0.98 -2.69 18.50
N LYS A 119 -1.85 -1.67 18.60
CA LYS A 119 -3.17 -1.75 19.25
C LYS A 119 -4.32 -1.84 18.23
N GLN A 120 -4.00 -2.13 16.96
CA GLN A 120 -4.95 -2.20 15.84
C GLN A 120 -5.68 -0.89 15.54
N ILE A 121 -5.14 0.23 15.96
CA ILE A 121 -5.66 1.57 15.70
C ILE A 121 -4.90 2.15 14.51
N THR A 122 -5.62 2.68 13.53
CA THR A 122 -5.02 3.38 12.39
C THR A 122 -5.38 4.84 12.46
N ARG A 123 -4.37 5.71 12.39
CA ARG A 123 -4.57 7.15 12.31
C ARG A 123 -4.61 7.60 10.86
N PHE A 124 -5.62 8.37 10.50
CA PHE A 124 -5.75 9.03 9.20
C PHE A 124 -5.67 10.54 9.39
N THR A 125 -4.74 11.16 8.68
CA THR A 125 -4.61 12.62 8.66
C THR A 125 -5.03 13.14 7.29
N LYS A 126 -5.87 14.16 7.30
CA LYS A 126 -6.38 14.77 6.08
C LYS A 126 -5.28 15.54 5.36
N ASN A 127 -5.18 15.33 4.06
CA ASN A 127 -4.28 16.06 3.18
C ASN A 127 -5.08 16.57 1.96
N GLY A 128 -5.05 17.88 1.71
CA GLY A 128 -5.73 18.45 0.55
C GLY A 128 -7.26 18.30 0.55
N GLY A 129 -7.89 18.15 1.72
CA GLY A 129 -9.36 18.07 1.84
C GLY A 129 -9.92 16.68 2.03
N ASN A 130 -9.19 15.61 1.69
CA ASN A 130 -9.62 14.23 1.83
C ASN A 130 -8.67 13.42 2.72
N PHE A 131 -9.16 12.29 3.22
CA PHE A 131 -8.34 11.30 3.89
C PHE A 131 -7.73 10.35 2.86
N SER A 132 -6.51 9.90 3.13
CA SER A 132 -5.78 8.98 2.26
C SER A 132 -5.49 7.67 2.96
N THR A 133 -5.51 6.59 2.19
CA THR A 133 -5.12 5.25 2.61
C THR A 133 -4.10 4.71 1.61
N PHE A 134 -3.21 3.85 2.08
CA PHE A 134 -2.12 3.33 1.27
C PHE A 134 -2.12 1.81 1.27
N TYR A 135 -1.74 1.23 0.14
CA TYR A 135 -1.66 -0.21 -0.04
C TYR A 135 -0.35 -0.54 -0.74
N ASN A 136 0.41 -1.44 -0.17
CA ASN A 136 1.65 -1.93 -0.75
C ASN A 136 1.39 -3.30 -1.37
N TYR A 137 1.93 -3.51 -2.57
CA TYR A 137 1.98 -4.80 -3.22
C TYR A 137 3.41 -5.06 -3.71
N TRP A 138 4.04 -6.10 -3.18
CA TRP A 138 5.38 -6.50 -3.55
C TRP A 138 5.32 -7.48 -4.73
N ILE A 139 6.07 -7.16 -5.80
CA ILE A 139 6.05 -7.98 -7.02
C ILE A 139 6.83 -9.25 -6.77
N LYS A 140 6.19 -10.40 -6.97
CA LYS A 140 6.81 -11.73 -6.92
C LYS A 140 7.11 -12.21 -8.34
N HIS A 141 8.30 -12.79 -8.56
CA HIS A 141 8.62 -13.49 -9.81
C HIS A 141 8.33 -14.99 -9.69
N LEU A 142 8.65 -15.55 -8.54
CA LEU A 142 8.36 -16.92 -8.14
C LEU A 142 7.64 -16.89 -6.79
N ASP A 143 6.99 -17.98 -6.44
CA ASP A 143 6.39 -18.16 -5.12
C ASP A 143 6.76 -19.55 -4.59
N ASN A 144 7.37 -19.61 -3.42
CA ASN A 144 7.71 -20.86 -2.75
C ASN A 144 6.55 -21.42 -1.92
N ASN A 145 5.41 -20.70 -1.88
CA ASN A 145 4.23 -20.98 -1.04
C ASN A 145 4.55 -21.08 0.46
N ASN A 146 5.59 -20.40 0.91
CA ASN A 146 5.95 -20.34 2.32
C ASN A 146 6.13 -18.88 2.77
N PRO A 147 5.12 -18.27 3.40
CA PRO A 147 5.15 -16.85 3.76
C PRO A 147 6.16 -16.50 4.87
N THR A 148 6.79 -17.50 5.48
CA THR A 148 7.77 -17.27 6.56
C THR A 148 9.21 -17.32 6.09
N VAL A 149 9.45 -17.74 4.85
CA VAL A 149 10.81 -17.93 4.31
C VAL A 149 10.84 -17.47 2.85
N MET A 150 11.48 -16.34 2.59
CA MET A 150 11.70 -15.89 1.23
C MET A 150 12.50 -16.88 0.41
N GLY A 151 11.97 -17.24 -0.75
CA GLY A 151 12.62 -18.09 -1.75
C GLY A 151 13.71 -17.35 -2.53
N VAL A 152 14.53 -18.10 -3.24
CA VAL A 152 15.53 -17.53 -4.15
C VAL A 152 14.79 -16.85 -5.32
N MET A 153 15.12 -15.59 -5.61
CA MET A 153 14.49 -14.78 -6.67
C MET A 153 12.98 -14.59 -6.53
N GLU A 154 12.39 -14.90 -5.38
CA GLU A 154 10.96 -14.77 -5.17
C GLU A 154 10.46 -13.36 -5.44
N PHE A 155 11.13 -12.36 -4.89
CA PHE A 155 10.85 -10.94 -5.10
C PHE A 155 11.77 -10.27 -6.11
N GLY A 156 12.37 -11.04 -7.00
CA GLY A 156 13.21 -10.53 -8.07
C GLY A 156 12.38 -9.99 -9.25
N ILE A 157 12.93 -9.06 -9.98
CA ILE A 157 12.42 -8.62 -11.28
C ILE A 157 13.37 -9.12 -12.35
N VAL A 158 12.90 -9.99 -13.21
CA VAL A 158 13.68 -10.59 -14.27
C VAL A 158 13.35 -9.90 -15.60
N ARG A 159 14.39 -9.57 -16.37
CA ARG A 159 14.22 -8.93 -17.69
C ARG A 159 13.34 -9.79 -18.62
N ASN A 160 12.78 -9.15 -19.63
CA ASN A 160 11.95 -9.80 -20.63
C ASN A 160 10.70 -10.48 -20.06
N ASN A 161 10.17 -9.95 -18.95
CA ASN A 161 8.89 -10.35 -18.40
C ASN A 161 7.96 -9.15 -18.23
N ILE A 162 6.68 -9.39 -18.38
CA ILE A 162 5.60 -8.47 -18.06
C ILE A 162 4.98 -8.93 -16.76
N TYR A 163 4.95 -8.06 -15.78
CA TYR A 163 4.30 -8.28 -14.50
C TYR A 163 2.94 -7.60 -14.53
N SER A 164 1.88 -8.39 -14.51
CA SER A 164 0.50 -7.89 -14.51
C SER A 164 -0.05 -7.94 -13.09
N VAL A 165 -0.52 -6.80 -12.60
CA VAL A 165 -1.14 -6.67 -11.29
C VAL A 165 -2.55 -6.13 -11.48
N ASN A 166 -3.55 -6.94 -11.18
CA ASN A 166 -4.95 -6.59 -11.29
C ASN A 166 -5.60 -6.59 -9.90
N ILE A 167 -6.01 -5.42 -9.43
CA ILE A 167 -6.68 -5.26 -8.14
C ILE A 167 -8.15 -5.54 -8.36
N THR A 168 -8.64 -6.63 -7.80
CA THR A 168 -10.01 -7.09 -7.98
C THR A 168 -10.95 -6.59 -6.90
N SER A 169 -10.44 -6.39 -5.68
CA SER A 169 -11.24 -5.83 -4.58
C SER A 169 -10.36 -5.17 -3.51
N ILE A 170 -10.98 -4.26 -2.76
CA ILE A 170 -10.42 -3.66 -1.54
C ILE A 170 -11.23 -4.18 -0.37
N LYS A 171 -10.61 -4.95 0.53
CA LYS A 171 -11.28 -5.58 1.66
C LYS A 171 -11.40 -4.66 2.87
N ASN A 172 -10.40 -3.82 3.08
CA ASN A 172 -10.32 -2.94 4.25
C ASN A 172 -9.46 -1.73 3.94
N LEU A 173 -9.55 -0.72 4.79
CA LEU A 173 -8.64 0.43 4.71
C LEU A 173 -7.22 -0.03 5.10
N GLY A 174 -6.26 0.36 4.29
CA GLY A 174 -4.84 0.24 4.60
C GLY A 174 -4.39 1.32 5.60
N PRO A 175 -3.09 1.40 5.90
CA PRO A 175 -2.55 2.45 6.76
C PRO A 175 -2.80 3.86 6.22
N GLY A 176 -2.86 4.84 7.12
CA GLY A 176 -3.04 6.26 6.78
C GLY A 176 -1.76 6.93 6.28
N THR A 177 -0.63 6.26 6.42
CA THR A 177 0.69 6.69 5.94
C THR A 177 1.36 5.57 5.14
N PRO A 178 2.22 5.90 4.17
CA PRO A 178 2.96 4.89 3.43
C PRO A 178 3.82 4.04 4.37
N ASP A 179 3.55 2.75 4.46
CA ASP A 179 4.38 1.83 5.22
C ASP A 179 5.33 1.08 4.27
N THR A 180 6.61 1.33 4.44
CA THR A 180 7.69 0.72 3.64
C THR A 180 8.48 -0.33 4.41
N LYS A 181 8.10 -0.62 5.65
CA LYS A 181 8.85 -1.49 6.56
C LYS A 181 8.29 -2.91 6.64
N LEU A 182 7.14 -3.15 6.02
CA LEU A 182 6.55 -4.49 5.99
C LEU A 182 7.44 -5.45 5.23
N ASP A 183 7.70 -6.60 5.84
CA ASP A 183 8.33 -7.70 5.12
C ASP A 183 7.46 -8.10 3.92
N PRO A 184 8.00 -8.26 2.72
CA PRO A 184 7.25 -8.65 1.54
C PRO A 184 6.43 -9.93 1.72
N ASP A 185 6.93 -10.90 2.46
CA ASP A 185 6.25 -12.17 2.72
C ASP A 185 5.15 -12.06 3.80
N GLU A 186 5.26 -11.09 4.71
CA GLU A 186 4.27 -10.84 5.77
C GLU A 186 3.11 -9.94 5.31
N ASN A 187 3.05 -9.63 4.02
CA ASN A 187 2.10 -8.65 3.49
C ASN A 187 0.65 -9.05 3.81
N LYS A 188 0.06 -8.34 4.77
CA LYS A 188 -1.36 -8.49 5.11
C LYS A 188 -2.19 -7.92 3.97
N ALA A 189 -2.82 -8.80 3.20
CA ALA A 189 -3.61 -8.42 2.05
C ALA A 189 -4.86 -7.63 2.47
N PHE A 190 -4.79 -6.31 2.40
CA PHE A 190 -5.98 -5.43 2.40
C PHE A 190 -6.66 -5.42 1.03
N LEU A 191 -5.99 -6.00 0.03
CA LEU A 191 -6.41 -6.05 -1.37
C LEU A 191 -6.51 -7.50 -1.83
N ASP A 192 -7.49 -7.77 -2.69
CA ASP A 192 -7.45 -8.95 -3.55
C ASP A 192 -6.73 -8.56 -4.84
N VAL A 193 -5.68 -9.29 -5.16
CA VAL A 193 -4.84 -9.02 -6.32
C VAL A 193 -4.69 -10.29 -7.14
N GLU A 194 -5.02 -10.19 -8.43
CA GLU A 194 -4.63 -11.19 -9.41
C GLU A 194 -3.29 -10.78 -10.00
N PHE A 195 -2.34 -11.67 -9.94
CA PHE A 195 -0.98 -11.44 -10.39
C PHE A 195 -0.58 -12.44 -11.48
N GLY A 196 0.11 -11.94 -12.51
CA GLY A 196 0.62 -12.76 -13.59
C GLY A 196 2.01 -12.33 -14.05
N VAL A 197 2.85 -13.31 -14.35
CA VAL A 197 4.16 -13.09 -14.99
C VAL A 197 4.10 -13.68 -16.39
N TYR A 198 4.31 -12.85 -17.38
CA TYR A 198 4.25 -13.23 -18.78
C TYR A 198 5.58 -12.96 -19.46
N PRO A 199 6.14 -13.90 -20.24
CA PRO A 199 7.31 -13.62 -21.02
C PRO A 199 7.00 -12.59 -22.09
N TRP A 200 7.90 -11.63 -22.30
CA TRP A 200 7.80 -10.70 -23.39
C TRP A 200 8.14 -11.42 -24.69
N ILE A 201 7.14 -11.71 -25.48
CA ILE A 201 7.31 -12.33 -26.80
C ILE A 201 7.52 -11.21 -27.82
N VAL A 202 8.74 -11.12 -28.34
CA VAL A 202 9.02 -10.31 -29.52
C VAL A 202 8.38 -11.05 -30.71
N ARG A 203 7.38 -10.45 -31.33
CA ARG A 203 6.89 -10.91 -32.62
C ARG A 203 7.78 -10.27 -33.69
N ASP A 204 8.63 -11.05 -34.32
CA ASP A 204 9.27 -10.65 -35.54
C ASP A 204 8.17 -10.48 -36.61
N GLN A 205 7.98 -9.27 -37.05
CA GLN A 205 7.22 -8.99 -38.27
C GLN A 205 8.25 -8.96 -39.39
N ASP A 206 8.28 -9.99 -40.21
CA ASP A 206 8.95 -9.95 -41.49
C ASP A 206 8.20 -8.94 -42.34
N ALA A 207 8.78 -7.78 -42.55
CA ALA A 207 8.34 -6.82 -43.52
C ALA A 207 9.03 -7.16 -44.82
N ASP A 208 8.34 -7.85 -45.73
CA ASP A 208 8.76 -7.95 -47.11
C ASP A 208 8.61 -6.54 -47.73
N LEU A 209 9.77 -5.88 -47.92
CA LEU A 209 9.86 -4.66 -48.72
C LEU A 209 9.94 -5.10 -50.19
N GLU A 210 8.82 -4.95 -50.94
CA GLU A 210 8.83 -4.93 -52.41
C GLU A 210 9.44 -3.64 -52.93
#